data_5ee7836f8d88655c69b2629771e94e24
#
_entry.id   5ee7836f8d88655c69b2629771e94e24
#
_cell.length_a   1.000
_cell.length_b   1.000
_cell.length_c   1.000
_cell.angle_alpha   90.00
_cell.angle_beta   90.00
_cell.angle_gamma   90.00
#
_symmetry.space_group_name_H-M   'P 1'
#
loop_
_entity.id
_entity.type
_entity.pdbx_description
1 polymer ?
#
loop_
_entity_poly.entity_id
_entity_poly.type
_entity_poly.pdbx_seq_one_letter_code
_entity_poly.pdbx_strand_id
1 'polypeptide(L)'
;MEAVMRGRFQFTLAVVVLAGAALAAQGQYAKVGEIPIGGGSGWDYATVDSAGKRLYVSHATEVVVVDLATDKVVGKIPAGPGVHGIAVAPGLNRVFITNGRGANPDGSAGNVSVVDAKSLETLSKVVTGAGPDAILYEPKNKEVYSINHTGKSITTFDAATGKVSATIPLSGVAEFGQADGDRVYVNIEDKDQIDVVDITKHEVVAHWPIAPAEGATGLALDPVNHRLF
;
A
#
# COMPACT_ATOMS: atom_id res chain seq x y z
N MET A 1 -39.85 59.89 8.43
CA MET A 1 -38.40 59.83 8.21
C MET A 1 -37.77 58.84 9.17
N GLU A 2 -38.27 57.57 9.16
CA GLU A 2 -37.88 56.49 10.09
C GLU A 2 -37.95 55.10 9.42
N ALA A 3 -37.29 54.92 8.32
CA ALA A 3 -37.34 53.62 7.63
C ALA A 3 -36.00 53.16 6.96
N VAL A 4 -34.85 53.74 7.35
CA VAL A 4 -33.59 53.45 6.66
C VAL A 4 -32.49 52.81 7.57
N MET A 5 -32.79 52.55 8.82
CA MET A 5 -31.72 52.12 9.77
C MET A 5 -31.83 50.66 10.28
N ARG A 6 -32.69 49.78 9.70
CA ARG A 6 -32.81 48.39 10.14
C ARG A 6 -32.11 47.32 9.24
N GLY A 7 -31.53 47.73 8.10
CA GLY A 7 -31.00 46.79 7.11
C GLY A 7 -29.48 46.48 7.24
N ARG A 8 -28.71 47.14 8.11
CA ARG A 8 -27.24 47.00 8.12
C ARG A 8 -26.66 46.10 9.23
N PHE A 9 -27.49 45.68 10.18
CA PHE A 9 -26.97 44.88 11.32
C PHE A 9 -27.06 43.36 11.12
N GLN A 10 -27.80 42.86 10.11
CA GLN A 10 -27.94 41.41 9.89
C GLN A 10 -26.85 40.80 9.00
N PHE A 11 -26.16 41.62 8.19
CA PHE A 11 -25.10 41.10 7.31
C PHE A 11 -23.75 40.86 7.99
N THR A 12 -23.49 41.54 9.09
CA THR A 12 -22.18 41.44 9.80
C THR A 12 -22.09 40.19 10.67
N LEU A 13 -23.23 39.66 11.15
CA LEU A 13 -23.24 38.48 12.01
C LEU A 13 -23.04 37.16 11.23
N ALA A 14 -23.51 37.09 9.99
CA ALA A 14 -23.41 35.91 9.14
C ALA A 14 -21.96 35.68 8.65
N VAL A 15 -21.19 36.75 8.42
CA VAL A 15 -19.80 36.65 7.96
C VAL A 15 -18.87 36.20 9.08
N VAL A 16 -19.13 36.58 10.34
CA VAL A 16 -18.31 36.17 11.49
C VAL A 16 -18.52 34.68 11.84
N VAL A 17 -19.74 34.13 11.65
CA VAL A 17 -20.02 32.71 11.91
C VAL A 17 -19.37 31.80 10.85
N LEU A 18 -19.31 32.22 9.57
CA LEU A 18 -18.65 31.48 8.50
C LEU A 18 -17.12 31.50 8.63
N ALA A 19 -16.51 32.57 9.12
CA ALA A 19 -15.06 32.65 9.39
C ALA A 19 -14.66 31.79 10.60
N GLY A 20 -15.53 31.65 11.61
CA GLY A 20 -15.28 30.81 12.78
C GLY A 20 -15.35 29.29 12.46
N ALA A 21 -16.19 28.87 11.52
CA ALA A 21 -16.30 27.47 11.10
C ALA A 21 -15.09 27.00 10.25
N ALA A 22 -14.46 27.92 9.52
CA ALA A 22 -13.26 27.59 8.72
C ALA A 22 -12.00 27.40 9.58
N LEU A 23 -11.94 27.94 10.79
CA LEU A 23 -10.81 27.78 11.71
C LEU A 23 -10.88 26.49 12.55
N ALA A 24 -12.05 25.84 12.63
CA ALA A 24 -12.22 24.58 13.35
C ALA A 24 -11.84 23.33 12.54
N ALA A 25 -11.50 23.48 11.26
CA ALA A 25 -11.11 22.38 10.36
C ALA A 25 -9.58 22.27 10.16
N GLN A 26 -8.76 22.95 10.98
CA GLN A 26 -7.33 22.70 11.01
C GLN A 26 -7.07 21.36 11.69
N GLY A 27 -6.55 20.41 10.90
CA GLY A 27 -6.42 19.02 11.24
C GLY A 27 -5.71 18.79 12.59
N GLN A 28 -6.15 17.76 13.28
CA GLN A 28 -5.61 17.28 14.56
C GLN A 28 -4.17 16.74 14.44
N TYR A 29 -3.56 16.81 13.25
CA TYR A 29 -2.23 16.31 12.97
C TYR A 29 -1.19 17.43 12.99
N ALA A 30 -0.07 17.18 13.69
CA ALA A 30 1.07 18.06 13.70
C ALA A 30 2.36 17.23 13.51
N LYS A 31 3.37 17.83 12.87
CA LYS A 31 4.71 17.21 12.79
C LYS A 31 5.28 17.16 14.22
N VAL A 32 5.50 15.96 14.73
CA VAL A 32 6.05 15.71 16.07
C VAL A 32 7.53 15.36 16.06
N GLY A 33 8.08 14.98 14.91
CA GLY A 33 9.47 14.60 14.77
C GLY A 33 9.91 14.43 13.34
N GLU A 34 11.17 14.06 13.18
CA GLU A 34 11.80 13.73 11.90
C GLU A 34 12.83 12.65 12.12
N ILE A 35 12.80 11.60 11.29
CA ILE A 35 13.72 10.47 11.36
C ILE A 35 14.60 10.54 10.12
N PRO A 36 15.89 10.91 10.25
CA PRO A 36 16.80 10.93 9.12
C PRO A 36 17.11 9.48 8.69
N ILE A 37 16.69 9.09 7.49
CA ILE A 37 16.98 7.75 6.92
C ILE A 37 18.08 7.78 5.87
N GLY A 38 18.52 8.96 5.46
CA GLY A 38 19.62 9.18 4.53
C GLY A 38 19.31 8.74 3.09
N GLY A 39 20.31 8.90 2.22
CA GLY A 39 20.22 8.48 0.83
C GLY A 39 19.63 9.55 -0.12
N GLY A 40 19.55 9.20 -1.41
CA GLY A 40 19.00 10.05 -2.47
C GLY A 40 17.51 9.84 -2.70
N SER A 41 17.07 9.93 -3.96
CA SER A 41 15.70 9.67 -4.41
C SER A 41 15.40 8.16 -4.52
N GLY A 42 14.14 7.81 -4.83
CA GLY A 42 13.71 6.43 -5.06
C GLY A 42 12.89 5.86 -3.92
N TRP A 43 12.12 6.72 -3.26
CA TRP A 43 11.13 6.36 -2.24
C TRP A 43 9.85 5.87 -2.90
N ASP A 44 9.21 4.90 -2.26
CA ASP A 44 7.94 4.36 -2.73
C ASP A 44 7.05 4.00 -1.54
N TYR A 45 6.98 2.75 -1.14
CA TYR A 45 6.09 2.30 -0.08
C TYR A 45 6.69 2.40 1.33
N ALA A 46 5.79 2.58 2.30
CA ALA A 46 6.10 2.47 3.72
C ALA A 46 5.09 1.54 4.40
N THR A 47 5.60 0.57 5.18
CA THR A 47 4.75 -0.43 5.85
C THR A 47 5.09 -0.51 7.33
N VAL A 48 4.05 -0.45 8.17
CA VAL A 48 4.18 -0.58 9.63
C VAL A 48 3.92 -2.01 10.08
N ASP A 49 4.89 -2.59 10.77
CA ASP A 49 4.71 -3.77 11.61
C ASP A 49 4.39 -3.32 13.05
N SER A 50 3.12 -3.26 13.38
CA SER A 50 2.68 -2.85 14.71
C SER A 50 3.10 -3.85 15.80
N ALA A 51 3.18 -5.14 15.49
CA ALA A 51 3.57 -6.17 16.43
C ALA A 51 5.07 -6.13 16.73
N GLY A 52 5.90 -6.00 15.70
CA GLY A 52 7.34 -5.85 15.81
C GLY A 52 7.81 -4.44 16.13
N LYS A 53 6.89 -3.45 16.16
CA LYS A 53 7.18 -2.01 16.34
C LYS A 53 8.23 -1.52 15.34
N ARG A 54 8.07 -1.86 14.08
CA ARG A 54 8.98 -1.47 13.00
C ARG A 54 8.25 -0.76 11.87
N LEU A 55 8.93 0.22 11.27
CA LEU A 55 8.56 0.82 10.01
C LEU A 55 9.58 0.35 8.97
N TYR A 56 9.09 -0.16 7.86
CA TYR A 56 9.87 -0.53 6.69
C TYR A 56 9.60 0.49 5.59
N VAL A 57 10.65 1.08 5.02
CA VAL A 57 10.56 2.10 3.97
C VAL A 57 11.36 1.65 2.77
N SER A 58 10.71 1.49 1.62
CA SER A 58 11.40 1.17 0.36
C SER A 58 12.22 2.36 -0.13
N HIS A 59 13.46 2.08 -0.55
CA HIS A 59 14.40 3.10 -1.00
C HIS A 59 15.35 2.56 -2.06
N ALA A 60 15.03 2.82 -3.31
CA ALA A 60 15.85 2.48 -4.48
C ALA A 60 16.21 0.99 -4.61
N THR A 61 17.20 0.52 -3.87
CA THR A 61 17.74 -0.86 -3.90
C THR A 61 17.72 -1.56 -2.54
N GLU A 62 17.17 -0.89 -1.54
CA GLU A 62 17.15 -1.38 -0.17
C GLU A 62 15.83 -1.04 0.53
N VAL A 63 15.55 -1.69 1.63
CA VAL A 63 14.50 -1.29 2.58
C VAL A 63 15.17 -0.80 3.85
N VAL A 64 14.86 0.44 4.26
CA VAL A 64 15.32 1.01 5.53
C VAL A 64 14.35 0.56 6.63
N VAL A 65 14.89 0.07 7.74
CA VAL A 65 14.12 -0.40 8.89
C VAL A 65 14.30 0.54 10.06
N VAL A 66 13.19 1.08 10.54
CA VAL A 66 13.13 2.00 11.69
C VAL A 66 12.45 1.31 12.85
N ASP A 67 13.01 1.43 14.03
CA ASP A 67 12.38 1.04 15.29
C ASP A 67 11.46 2.16 15.78
N LEU A 68 10.17 1.87 15.91
CA LEU A 68 9.12 2.83 16.28
C LEU A 68 9.08 3.15 17.80
N ALA A 69 9.83 2.42 18.62
CA ALA A 69 9.93 2.74 20.03
C ALA A 69 11.03 3.78 20.32
N THR A 70 12.02 3.86 19.42
CA THR A 70 13.19 4.72 19.59
C THR A 70 13.35 5.77 18.49
N ASP A 71 12.54 5.70 17.43
CA ASP A 71 12.60 6.54 16.23
C ASP A 71 13.99 6.51 15.55
N LYS A 72 14.63 5.33 15.55
CA LYS A 72 15.97 5.15 14.98
C LYS A 72 15.99 4.12 13.87
N VAL A 73 16.82 4.37 12.86
CA VAL A 73 17.18 3.35 11.88
C VAL A 73 17.95 2.23 12.59
N VAL A 74 17.44 1.01 12.49
CA VAL A 74 18.04 -0.19 13.13
C VAL A 74 18.63 -1.18 12.14
N GLY A 75 18.39 -0.96 10.85
CA GLY A 75 18.98 -1.78 9.81
C GLY A 75 18.54 -1.40 8.40
N LYS A 76 19.15 -2.08 7.44
CA LYS A 76 18.83 -1.99 6.02
C LYS A 76 18.78 -3.38 5.43
N ILE A 77 17.83 -3.65 4.57
CA ILE A 77 17.69 -4.90 3.85
C ILE A 77 18.05 -4.65 2.40
N PRO A 78 19.20 -5.18 1.91
CA PRO A 78 19.50 -5.15 0.49
C PRO A 78 18.50 -6.03 -0.26
N ALA A 79 17.72 -5.44 -1.16
CA ALA A 79 16.67 -6.18 -1.85
C ALA A 79 16.91 -6.30 -3.36
N GLY A 80 17.55 -5.32 -3.97
CA GLY A 80 17.84 -5.29 -5.40
C GLY A 80 17.21 -4.09 -6.10
N PRO A 81 17.40 -3.93 -7.39
CA PRO A 81 16.88 -2.78 -8.13
C PRO A 81 15.36 -2.79 -8.25
N GLY A 82 14.73 -1.63 -8.06
CA GLY A 82 13.28 -1.45 -8.17
C GLY A 82 12.53 -2.07 -6.99
N VAL A 83 12.96 -1.76 -5.78
CA VAL A 83 12.22 -2.06 -4.56
C VAL A 83 10.98 -1.20 -4.50
N HIS A 84 9.83 -1.85 -4.31
CA HIS A 84 8.51 -1.21 -4.23
C HIS A 84 7.78 -1.62 -2.94
N GLY A 85 6.81 -2.52 -3.05
CA GLY A 85 5.93 -2.93 -1.97
C GLY A 85 6.59 -3.76 -0.87
N ILE A 86 6.07 -3.65 0.33
CA ILE A 86 6.52 -4.39 1.50
C ILE A 86 5.29 -4.93 2.24
N ALA A 87 5.28 -6.24 2.49
CA ALA A 87 4.28 -6.89 3.34
C ALA A 87 4.94 -7.59 4.52
N VAL A 88 4.25 -7.64 5.65
CA VAL A 88 4.75 -8.27 6.87
C VAL A 88 3.80 -9.38 7.32
N ALA A 89 4.36 -10.55 7.65
CA ALA A 89 3.68 -11.66 8.30
C ALA A 89 4.27 -11.88 9.70
N PRO A 90 3.82 -11.16 10.73
CA PRO A 90 4.42 -11.18 12.06
C PRO A 90 4.45 -12.57 12.67
N GLY A 91 3.36 -13.34 12.51
CA GLY A 91 3.24 -14.71 13.01
C GLY A 91 4.24 -15.71 12.40
N LEU A 92 4.83 -15.37 11.24
CA LEU A 92 5.86 -16.17 10.58
C LEU A 92 7.25 -15.59 10.74
N ASN A 93 7.40 -14.41 11.35
CA ASN A 93 8.64 -13.65 11.42
C ASN A 93 9.22 -13.40 10.00
N ARG A 94 8.35 -12.95 9.06
CA ARG A 94 8.70 -12.74 7.65
C ARG A 94 8.32 -11.35 7.18
N VAL A 95 9.18 -10.82 6.32
CA VAL A 95 8.94 -9.63 5.51
C VAL A 95 9.08 -10.03 4.04
N PHE A 96 8.19 -9.55 3.20
CA PHE A 96 8.17 -9.80 1.76
C PHE A 96 8.35 -8.46 1.05
N ILE A 97 9.27 -8.42 0.10
CA ILE A 97 9.68 -7.19 -0.58
C ILE A 97 9.63 -7.43 -2.09
N THR A 98 8.84 -6.67 -2.81
CA THR A 98 8.81 -6.73 -4.28
C THR A 98 10.03 -6.06 -4.89
N ASN A 99 10.57 -6.69 -5.93
CA ASN A 99 11.67 -6.19 -6.72
C ASN A 99 11.24 -6.18 -8.20
N GLY A 100 10.79 -5.02 -8.67
CA GLY A 100 10.19 -4.86 -9.99
C GLY A 100 11.19 -5.02 -11.14
N ARG A 101 12.48 -4.89 -10.85
CA ARG A 101 13.54 -5.05 -11.84
C ARG A 101 14.48 -6.18 -11.39
N GLY A 102 14.62 -7.23 -12.18
CA GLY A 102 15.78 -8.08 -12.01
C GLY A 102 15.62 -9.54 -11.70
N ALA A 103 14.46 -10.19 -11.94
CA ALA A 103 14.47 -11.65 -12.05
C ALA A 103 15.02 -12.07 -13.42
N ASN A 104 14.60 -11.38 -14.47
CA ASN A 104 15.11 -11.59 -15.83
C ASN A 104 15.64 -10.28 -16.42
N PRO A 105 16.76 -10.32 -17.18
CA PRO A 105 17.32 -9.13 -17.83
C PRO A 105 16.38 -8.47 -18.84
N ASP A 106 15.45 -9.23 -19.42
CA ASP A 106 14.44 -8.77 -20.39
C ASP A 106 13.19 -8.15 -19.72
N GLY A 107 13.13 -8.14 -18.37
CA GLY A 107 11.99 -7.62 -17.63
C GLY A 107 10.74 -8.51 -17.65
N SER A 108 10.82 -9.73 -18.19
CA SER A 108 9.68 -10.65 -18.28
C SER A 108 9.21 -11.21 -16.93
N ALA A 109 10.02 -11.09 -15.90
CA ALA A 109 9.69 -11.47 -14.53
C ALA A 109 10.36 -10.56 -13.51
N GLY A 110 9.70 -10.41 -12.37
CA GLY A 110 10.26 -9.84 -11.15
C GLY A 110 10.46 -10.91 -10.08
N ASN A 111 10.69 -10.49 -8.86
CA ASN A 111 10.72 -11.39 -7.73
C ASN A 111 10.29 -10.71 -6.43
N VAL A 112 9.95 -11.53 -5.44
CA VAL A 112 9.76 -11.13 -4.05
C VAL A 112 10.88 -11.70 -3.23
N SER A 113 11.61 -10.83 -2.51
CA SER A 113 12.54 -11.26 -1.47
C SER A 113 11.77 -11.68 -0.21
N VAL A 114 12.03 -12.88 0.28
CA VAL A 114 11.53 -13.39 1.58
C VAL A 114 12.62 -13.16 2.61
N VAL A 115 12.33 -12.36 3.62
CA VAL A 115 13.30 -11.86 4.60
C VAL A 115 12.91 -12.30 6.00
N ASP A 116 13.88 -12.67 6.83
CA ASP A 116 13.67 -12.86 8.26
C ASP A 116 13.53 -11.48 8.94
N ALA A 117 12.39 -11.26 9.62
CA ALA A 117 12.09 -9.97 10.22
C ALA A 117 13.01 -9.60 11.40
N LYS A 118 13.69 -10.54 12.02
CA LYS A 118 14.61 -10.28 13.16
C LYS A 118 16.04 -10.01 12.68
N SER A 119 16.59 -10.92 11.87
CA SER A 119 17.97 -10.79 11.38
C SER A 119 18.09 -9.83 10.20
N LEU A 120 16.99 -9.52 9.51
CA LEU A 120 16.93 -8.72 8.28
C LEU A 120 17.65 -9.39 7.09
N GLU A 121 17.92 -10.68 7.19
CA GLU A 121 18.57 -11.46 6.13
C GLU A 121 17.56 -11.99 5.11
N THR A 122 17.90 -11.92 3.84
CA THR A 122 17.11 -12.55 2.78
C THR A 122 17.30 -14.07 2.83
N LEU A 123 16.20 -14.78 3.03
CA LEU A 123 16.15 -16.23 3.12
C LEU A 123 16.00 -16.90 1.76
N SER A 124 15.18 -16.32 0.90
CA SER A 124 14.89 -16.83 -0.45
C SER A 124 14.30 -15.73 -1.33
N LYS A 125 14.11 -16.07 -2.61
CA LYS A 125 13.38 -15.24 -3.57
C LYS A 125 12.31 -16.08 -4.27
N VAL A 126 11.13 -15.50 -4.45
CA VAL A 126 10.02 -16.09 -5.20
C VAL A 126 9.90 -15.35 -6.53
N VAL A 127 9.96 -16.08 -7.63
CA VAL A 127 9.77 -15.50 -8.98
C VAL A 127 8.29 -15.15 -9.18
N THR A 128 8.03 -13.98 -9.73
CA THR A 128 6.69 -13.43 -9.98
C THR A 128 6.50 -13.07 -11.46
N GLY A 129 5.35 -12.54 -11.80
CA GLY A 129 5.14 -11.87 -13.09
C GLY A 129 6.01 -10.62 -13.23
N ALA A 130 5.91 -9.96 -14.38
CA ALA A 130 6.69 -8.76 -14.70
C ALA A 130 6.27 -7.56 -13.85
N GLY A 131 7.26 -6.82 -13.34
CA GLY A 131 7.06 -5.60 -12.58
C GLY A 131 6.19 -5.77 -11.33
N PRO A 132 6.57 -6.66 -10.38
CA PRO A 132 5.87 -6.71 -9.10
C PRO A 132 6.05 -5.38 -8.39
N ASP A 133 4.94 -4.81 -7.94
CA ASP A 133 4.84 -3.49 -7.32
C ASP A 133 4.24 -3.63 -5.92
N ALA A 134 2.95 -3.45 -5.75
CA ALA A 134 2.31 -3.67 -4.46
C ALA A 134 2.32 -5.15 -4.04
N ILE A 135 2.21 -5.37 -2.74
CA ILE A 135 2.20 -6.70 -2.14
C ILE A 135 1.38 -6.69 -0.86
N LEU A 136 0.67 -7.75 -0.59
CA LEU A 136 -0.04 -7.93 0.67
C LEU A 136 0.10 -9.36 1.18
N TYR A 137 -0.01 -9.52 2.49
CA TYR A 137 -0.12 -10.81 3.17
C TYR A 137 -1.53 -10.98 3.70
N GLU A 138 -2.19 -12.10 3.33
CA GLU A 138 -3.50 -12.46 3.84
C GLU A 138 -3.37 -13.60 4.87
N PRO A 139 -3.64 -13.31 6.16
CA PRO A 139 -3.40 -14.27 7.24
C PRO A 139 -4.38 -15.45 7.25
N LYS A 140 -5.56 -15.33 6.65
CA LYS A 140 -6.59 -16.39 6.65
C LYS A 140 -6.14 -17.61 5.87
N ASN A 141 -5.64 -17.41 4.66
CA ASN A 141 -5.09 -18.50 3.83
C ASN A 141 -3.57 -18.62 3.91
N LYS A 142 -2.89 -17.68 4.63
CA LYS A 142 -1.44 -17.62 4.80
C LYS A 142 -0.70 -17.44 3.47
N GLU A 143 -1.29 -16.73 2.54
CA GLU A 143 -0.71 -16.44 1.25
C GLU A 143 -0.25 -14.99 1.14
N VAL A 144 0.74 -14.80 0.31
CA VAL A 144 1.22 -13.49 -0.16
C VAL A 144 0.72 -13.27 -1.58
N TYR A 145 0.24 -12.07 -1.84
CA TYR A 145 -0.26 -11.62 -3.14
C TYR A 145 0.67 -10.53 -3.65
N SER A 146 1.52 -10.88 -4.61
CA SER A 146 2.38 -9.93 -5.33
C SER A 146 1.63 -9.41 -6.54
N ILE A 147 1.33 -8.11 -6.55
CA ILE A 147 0.61 -7.43 -7.63
C ILE A 147 1.64 -7.02 -8.68
N ASN A 148 1.54 -7.61 -9.87
CA ASN A 148 2.49 -7.44 -10.96
C ASN A 148 1.95 -6.38 -11.93
N HIS A 149 2.34 -5.13 -11.74
CA HIS A 149 1.91 -3.97 -12.51
C HIS A 149 2.06 -4.19 -14.02
N THR A 150 3.28 -4.37 -14.50
CA THR A 150 3.56 -4.59 -15.93
C THR A 150 3.00 -5.91 -16.44
N GLY A 151 3.01 -6.95 -15.60
CA GLY A 151 2.51 -8.28 -15.93
C GLY A 151 0.99 -8.41 -15.89
N LYS A 152 0.26 -7.38 -15.45
CA LYS A 152 -1.22 -7.37 -15.33
C LYS A 152 -1.75 -8.64 -14.68
N SER A 153 -1.16 -9.00 -13.55
CA SER A 153 -1.48 -10.25 -12.86
C SER A 153 -1.16 -10.17 -11.38
N ILE A 154 -1.66 -11.11 -10.60
CA ILE A 154 -1.19 -11.37 -9.25
C ILE A 154 -0.45 -12.71 -9.24
N THR A 155 0.73 -12.75 -8.62
CA THR A 155 1.36 -14.03 -8.24
C THR A 155 1.05 -14.28 -6.78
N THR A 156 0.40 -15.42 -6.48
CA THR A 156 0.14 -15.84 -5.10
C THR A 156 1.07 -16.97 -4.71
N PHE A 157 1.51 -16.96 -3.45
CA PHE A 157 2.38 -18.00 -2.92
C PHE A 157 2.20 -18.17 -1.40
N ASP A 158 2.44 -19.37 -0.92
CA ASP A 158 2.43 -19.70 0.50
C ASP A 158 3.53 -18.93 1.25
N ALA A 159 3.15 -18.19 2.28
CA ALA A 159 4.03 -17.28 3.01
C ALA A 159 5.16 -17.99 3.79
N ALA A 160 4.97 -19.24 4.16
CA ALA A 160 5.96 -20.01 4.92
C ALA A 160 7.02 -20.66 4.01
N THR A 161 6.58 -21.19 2.88
CA THR A 161 7.39 -22.02 1.98
C THR A 161 7.88 -21.31 0.73
N GLY A 162 7.21 -20.21 0.33
CA GLY A 162 7.46 -19.52 -0.94
C GLY A 162 6.95 -20.26 -2.17
N LYS A 163 6.19 -21.36 -1.99
CA LYS A 163 5.64 -22.12 -3.12
C LYS A 163 4.51 -21.32 -3.79
N VAL A 164 4.67 -21.04 -5.07
CA VAL A 164 3.63 -20.37 -5.88
C VAL A 164 2.39 -21.27 -5.97
N SER A 165 1.25 -20.74 -5.62
CA SER A 165 -0.07 -21.39 -5.66
C SER A 165 -0.81 -21.05 -6.95
N ALA A 166 -0.79 -19.81 -7.40
CA ALA A 166 -1.46 -19.38 -8.62
C ALA A 166 -0.82 -18.14 -9.24
N THR A 167 -1.15 -17.92 -10.52
CA THR A 167 -1.01 -16.64 -11.20
C THR A 167 -2.39 -16.24 -11.70
N ILE A 168 -2.90 -15.11 -11.21
CA ILE A 168 -4.26 -14.63 -11.47
C ILE A 168 -4.15 -13.48 -12.48
N PRO A 169 -4.67 -13.64 -13.71
CA PRO A 169 -4.72 -12.53 -14.67
C PRO A 169 -5.66 -11.44 -14.18
N LEU A 170 -5.24 -10.18 -14.31
CA LEU A 170 -6.04 -8.99 -14.05
C LEU A 170 -6.50 -8.35 -15.34
N SER A 171 -7.54 -7.52 -15.27
CA SER A 171 -8.12 -6.88 -16.44
C SER A 171 -7.26 -5.78 -17.06
N GLY A 172 -6.29 -5.23 -16.32
CA GLY A 172 -5.43 -4.15 -16.75
C GLY A 172 -4.22 -3.95 -15.86
N VAL A 173 -3.64 -2.75 -15.92
CA VAL A 173 -2.49 -2.33 -15.13
C VAL A 173 -2.92 -2.14 -13.67
N ALA A 174 -2.31 -2.89 -12.78
CA ALA A 174 -2.67 -2.91 -11.37
C ALA A 174 -1.67 -2.09 -10.54
N GLU A 175 -2.18 -1.27 -9.61
CA GLU A 175 -1.36 -0.41 -8.76
C GLU A 175 -1.32 -0.90 -7.31
N PHE A 176 -2.45 -1.00 -6.65
CA PHE A 176 -2.52 -1.32 -5.23
C PHE A 176 -3.62 -2.32 -4.93
N GLY A 177 -3.54 -2.99 -3.78
CA GLY A 177 -4.56 -3.94 -3.34
C GLY A 177 -4.78 -3.95 -1.84
N GLN A 178 -6.00 -4.33 -1.46
CA GLN A 178 -6.42 -4.54 -0.07
C GLN A 178 -7.19 -5.85 0.06
N ALA A 179 -7.02 -6.53 1.20
CA ALA A 179 -7.72 -7.77 1.48
C ALA A 179 -8.80 -7.58 2.55
N ASP A 180 -9.98 -8.17 2.34
CA ASP A 180 -11.05 -8.28 3.32
C ASP A 180 -11.77 -9.63 3.18
N GLY A 181 -11.69 -10.44 4.22
CA GLY A 181 -12.32 -11.76 4.25
C GLY A 181 -11.82 -12.70 3.16
N ASP A 182 -12.68 -13.04 2.21
CA ASP A 182 -12.37 -13.94 1.09
C ASP A 182 -12.07 -13.18 -0.21
N ARG A 183 -11.77 -11.87 -0.11
CA ARG A 183 -11.56 -11.01 -1.27
C ARG A 183 -10.24 -10.24 -1.19
N VAL A 184 -9.64 -10.04 -2.34
CA VAL A 184 -8.63 -9.02 -2.57
C VAL A 184 -9.19 -8.04 -3.61
N TYR A 185 -9.15 -6.76 -3.27
CA TYR A 185 -9.57 -5.66 -4.13
C TYR A 185 -8.34 -5.01 -4.72
N VAL A 186 -8.31 -4.83 -6.03
CA VAL A 186 -7.13 -4.32 -6.74
C VAL A 186 -7.52 -3.17 -7.65
N ASN A 187 -6.86 -2.02 -7.48
CA ASN A 187 -7.00 -0.89 -8.39
C ASN A 187 -6.44 -1.25 -9.76
N ILE A 188 -7.22 -1.01 -10.81
CA ILE A 188 -6.81 -1.14 -12.20
C ILE A 188 -6.78 0.24 -12.82
N GLU A 189 -5.58 0.82 -12.86
CA GLU A 189 -5.35 2.22 -13.23
C GLU A 189 -5.81 2.55 -14.65
N ASP A 190 -5.45 1.72 -15.63
CA ASP A 190 -5.77 1.91 -17.06
C ASP A 190 -7.21 1.57 -17.43
N LYS A 191 -8.08 1.24 -16.45
CA LYS A 191 -9.48 0.86 -16.64
C LYS A 191 -10.45 1.61 -15.75
N ASP A 192 -9.96 2.45 -14.85
CA ASP A 192 -10.79 3.19 -13.89
C ASP A 192 -11.76 2.27 -13.12
N GLN A 193 -11.24 1.16 -12.61
CA GLN A 193 -12.03 0.15 -11.91
C GLN A 193 -11.24 -0.57 -10.83
N ILE A 194 -11.97 -1.32 -10.02
CA ILE A 194 -11.42 -2.28 -9.05
C ILE A 194 -11.72 -3.68 -9.55
N ASP A 195 -10.70 -4.52 -9.68
CA ASP A 195 -10.87 -5.97 -9.84
C ASP A 195 -11.07 -6.61 -8.47
N VAL A 196 -12.10 -7.43 -8.34
CA VAL A 196 -12.40 -8.19 -7.12
C VAL A 196 -11.95 -9.62 -7.32
N VAL A 197 -10.96 -10.04 -6.54
CA VAL A 197 -10.37 -11.38 -6.60
C VAL A 197 -10.94 -12.25 -5.48
N ASP A 198 -11.39 -13.45 -5.81
CA ASP A 198 -11.75 -14.49 -4.84
C ASP A 198 -10.47 -15.27 -4.47
N ILE A 199 -10.06 -15.21 -3.20
CA ILE A 199 -8.81 -15.83 -2.74
C ILE A 199 -8.88 -17.35 -2.65
N THR A 200 -10.08 -17.94 -2.60
CA THR A 200 -10.25 -19.40 -2.54
C THR A 200 -10.23 -20.04 -3.93
N LYS A 201 -10.69 -19.28 -4.92
CA LYS A 201 -10.72 -19.71 -6.32
C LYS A 201 -9.52 -19.26 -7.12
N HIS A 202 -8.79 -18.27 -6.61
CA HIS A 202 -7.70 -17.60 -7.32
C HIS A 202 -8.15 -17.05 -8.69
N GLU A 203 -9.27 -16.32 -8.70
CA GLU A 203 -9.82 -15.73 -9.92
C GLU A 203 -10.45 -14.36 -9.66
N VAL A 204 -10.48 -13.51 -10.70
CA VAL A 204 -11.27 -12.28 -10.71
C VAL A 204 -12.74 -12.63 -10.86
N VAL A 205 -13.57 -12.20 -9.90
CA VAL A 205 -15.01 -12.52 -9.87
C VAL A 205 -15.90 -11.31 -10.15
N ALA A 206 -15.36 -10.09 -10.11
CA ALA A 206 -16.10 -8.87 -10.44
C ALA A 206 -15.16 -7.74 -10.84
N HIS A 207 -15.73 -6.77 -11.55
CA HIS A 207 -15.11 -5.50 -11.93
C HIS A 207 -16.02 -4.36 -11.48
N TRP A 208 -15.51 -3.46 -10.64
CA TRP A 208 -16.29 -2.35 -10.10
C TRP A 208 -15.79 -1.03 -10.68
N PRO A 209 -16.54 -0.40 -11.60
CA PRO A 209 -16.19 0.94 -12.09
C PRO A 209 -16.15 1.97 -10.94
N ILE A 210 -15.19 2.88 -10.99
CA ILE A 210 -15.00 3.93 -9.97
C ILE A 210 -15.44 5.31 -10.45
N ALA A 211 -16.04 5.41 -11.65
CA ALA A 211 -16.49 6.69 -12.19
C ALA A 211 -17.32 7.49 -11.14
N PRO A 212 -17.14 8.82 -11.03
CA PRO A 212 -16.39 9.69 -11.94
C PRO A 212 -14.88 9.81 -11.63
N ALA A 213 -14.33 9.01 -10.69
CA ALA A 213 -12.90 8.96 -10.44
C ALA A 213 -12.18 8.20 -11.56
N GLU A 214 -10.92 8.54 -11.79
CA GLU A 214 -10.04 7.94 -12.80
C GLU A 214 -8.61 7.84 -12.28
N GLY A 215 -7.81 6.92 -12.84
CA GLY A 215 -6.39 6.77 -12.52
C GLY A 215 -6.11 6.44 -11.06
N ALA A 216 -6.91 5.55 -10.43
CA ALA A 216 -6.76 5.21 -9.02
C ALA A 216 -5.45 4.47 -8.75
N THR A 217 -4.60 5.01 -7.85
CA THR A 217 -3.31 4.43 -7.47
C THR A 217 -3.29 3.93 -6.02
N GLY A 218 -3.81 4.71 -5.08
CA GLY A 218 -3.95 4.30 -3.67
C GLY A 218 -5.26 3.57 -3.41
N LEU A 219 -5.28 2.71 -2.40
CA LEU A 219 -6.49 2.04 -1.93
C LEU A 219 -6.40 1.82 -0.42
N ALA A 220 -7.40 2.27 0.31
CA ALA A 220 -7.52 2.04 1.75
C ALA A 220 -8.83 1.31 2.07
N LEU A 221 -8.79 0.43 3.06
CA LEU A 221 -9.92 -0.37 3.50
C LEU A 221 -10.32 0.01 4.93
N ASP A 222 -11.60 0.28 5.14
CA ASP A 222 -12.25 0.26 6.45
C ASP A 222 -13.00 -1.08 6.59
N PRO A 223 -12.40 -2.08 7.25
CA PRO A 223 -13.01 -3.40 7.36
C PRO A 223 -14.22 -3.42 8.31
N VAL A 224 -14.37 -2.42 9.17
CA VAL A 224 -15.50 -2.34 10.12
C VAL A 224 -16.78 -1.92 9.40
N ASN A 225 -16.67 -0.96 8.48
CA ASN A 225 -17.82 -0.44 7.74
C ASN A 225 -17.90 -0.99 6.30
N HIS A 226 -17.00 -1.91 5.92
CA HIS A 226 -16.89 -2.50 4.58
C HIS A 226 -16.82 -1.43 3.47
N ARG A 227 -15.86 -0.50 3.62
CA ARG A 227 -15.66 0.61 2.67
C ARG A 227 -14.25 0.61 2.12
N LEU A 228 -14.15 0.83 0.82
CA LEU A 228 -12.91 1.15 0.11
C LEU A 228 -12.83 2.66 -0.17
N PHE A 229 -11.64 3.22 -0.06
CA PHE A 229 -11.35 4.63 -0.31
C PHE A 229 -10.18 4.74 -1.28
#